data_df7ed200090374db76c1c6461197136e
#
_entry.id   df7ed200090374db76c1c6461197136e
#
_cell.length_a   1.000
_cell.length_b   1.000
_cell.length_c   1.000
_cell.angle_alpha   90.00
_cell.angle_beta   90.00
_cell.angle_gamma   90.00
#
_symmetry.space_group_name_H-M   'P 1'
#
loop_
_entity.id
_entity.type
_entity.pdbx_description
1 polymer ?
#
loop_
_entity_poly.entity_id
_entity_poly.type
_entity_poly.pdbx_seq_one_letter_code
_entity_poly.pdbx_strand_id
1 'polypeptide(L)'
;MELAILIVVLVIGLALFFDFTNGFHDTANAMATPIATGALKPKTAVALAAGLNLVGAFLSTEVSQTVSHGIIQEGQIADADPTHTLFPSLIFAALIGAITWNMLTWLLGLPSSSSHALFGGLIGATLVGVGLSAINFGVVISKIVLPALLAPLTAGIIAFVATKIAYAVTRRYDGKPDGRDGFRWGQIFTSSLVALAHGTNDAQKTMGIITLALITVGLQSSAHAEPQLWVIIACAVTIAAGTYIGGWRIIRTLGKGLTDVKPAQGFSAESSTAATILASSALGFALSTTQVASGSVIGSGLGRRGSKVRWGTAGKIMVGWLLTLPASAIVGGLAAFVVIALGHWGVLVDAIIALIIIVVLFLYSRRQQVDSSNAMSDVAASGGAVKVKRNPPPTRRQREILRHQERARKDAQRKVDEAERSAKAADRRARDAELRAKDAEKRAKDAEKRAKAAKEKAAAASVNAKHLRERTADTRGEKKAADSAPKDTGVTKTNAKKTGDKKPAKKSKSGKGA
;
A
#
# COMPACT_ATOMS: atom_id res chain seq x y z
N MET A 1 25.45 31.38 20.95
CA MET A 1 24.29 30.52 21.26
C MET A 1 23.05 30.85 20.39
N GLU A 2 22.58 32.10 20.33
CA GLU A 2 21.38 32.48 19.53
C GLU A 2 21.50 32.14 18.03
N LEU A 3 22.63 32.46 17.41
CA LEU A 3 22.89 32.13 16.02
C LEU A 3 22.91 30.61 15.78
N ALA A 4 23.52 29.82 16.68
CA ALA A 4 23.54 28.37 16.56
C ALA A 4 22.12 27.76 16.62
N ILE A 5 21.28 28.28 17.52
CA ILE A 5 19.86 27.87 17.63
C ILE A 5 19.10 28.23 16.35
N LEU A 6 19.32 29.42 15.79
CA LEU A 6 18.68 29.82 14.54
C LEU A 6 19.07 28.88 13.39
N ILE A 7 20.36 28.53 13.28
CA ILE A 7 20.84 27.59 12.26
C ILE A 7 20.19 26.21 12.47
N VAL A 8 20.09 25.71 13.70
CA VAL A 8 19.43 24.44 13.99
C VAL A 8 17.95 24.46 13.61
N VAL A 9 17.23 25.56 13.86
CA VAL A 9 15.85 25.72 13.42
C VAL A 9 15.74 25.62 11.89
N LEU A 10 16.66 26.23 11.15
CA LEU A 10 16.74 26.11 9.69
C LEU A 10 17.07 24.68 9.24
N VAL A 11 17.99 24.01 9.93
CA VAL A 11 18.31 22.59 9.69
C VAL A 11 17.08 21.72 9.90
N ILE A 12 16.35 21.90 11.00
CA ILE A 12 15.11 21.14 11.26
C ILE A 12 14.09 21.36 10.15
N GLY A 13 13.85 22.61 9.76
CA GLY A 13 12.94 22.92 8.66
C GLY A 13 13.36 22.24 7.35
N LEU A 14 14.64 22.29 7.01
CA LEU A 14 15.17 21.66 5.79
C LEU A 14 15.19 20.13 5.88
N ALA A 15 15.45 19.55 7.06
CA ALA A 15 15.39 18.12 7.31
C ALA A 15 13.94 17.59 7.16
N LEU A 16 12.97 18.29 7.70
CA LEU A 16 11.56 17.95 7.50
C LEU A 16 11.16 18.09 6.03
N PHE A 17 11.66 19.11 5.32
CA PHE A 17 11.44 19.21 3.88
C PHE A 17 12.10 18.07 3.10
N PHE A 18 13.32 17.66 3.49
CA PHE A 18 13.95 16.45 2.95
C PHE A 18 13.08 15.22 3.18
N ASP A 19 12.55 15.02 4.37
CA ASP A 19 11.67 13.91 4.73
C ASP A 19 10.37 13.91 3.89
N PHE A 20 9.78 15.08 3.70
CA PHE A 20 8.64 15.28 2.81
C PHE A 20 8.97 14.88 1.36
N THR A 21 10.14 15.31 0.85
CA THR A 21 10.59 14.93 -0.51
C THR A 21 10.88 13.45 -0.62
N ASN A 22 11.42 12.83 0.43
CA ASN A 22 11.63 11.40 0.54
C ASN A 22 10.29 10.64 0.51
N GLY A 23 9.30 11.08 1.27
CA GLY A 23 7.96 10.48 1.30
C GLY A 23 7.33 10.39 -0.09
N PHE A 24 7.33 11.46 -0.88
CA PHE A 24 6.74 11.39 -2.23
C PHE A 24 7.64 10.70 -3.24
N HIS A 25 8.97 10.81 -3.11
CA HIS A 25 9.91 10.12 -3.97
C HIS A 25 9.75 8.59 -3.82
N ASP A 26 9.71 8.10 -2.60
CA ASP A 26 9.81 6.68 -2.27
C ASP A 26 8.46 5.97 -2.09
N THR A 27 7.32 6.68 -2.20
CA THR A 27 5.98 6.08 -2.29
C THR A 27 5.92 4.95 -3.34
N ALA A 28 6.72 5.07 -4.39
CA ALA A 28 6.79 4.09 -5.48
C ALA A 28 7.31 2.73 -5.03
N ASN A 29 8.17 2.68 -4.02
CA ASN A 29 8.78 1.45 -3.51
C ASN A 29 7.73 0.47 -2.97
N ALA A 30 6.67 1.01 -2.32
CA ALA A 30 5.56 0.23 -1.79
C ALA A 30 4.39 0.10 -2.76
N MET A 31 4.08 1.14 -3.57
CA MET A 31 2.80 1.23 -4.27
C MET A 31 2.88 1.10 -5.79
N ALA A 32 4.08 1.07 -6.39
CA ALA A 32 4.20 0.96 -7.85
C ALA A 32 3.64 -0.37 -8.38
N THR A 33 3.93 -1.49 -7.73
CA THR A 33 3.50 -2.82 -8.17
C THR A 33 2.02 -3.07 -7.95
N PRO A 34 1.36 -2.77 -6.80
CA PRO A 34 -0.07 -2.98 -6.63
C PRO A 34 -0.93 -2.06 -7.51
N ILE A 35 -0.43 -0.86 -7.82
CA ILE A 35 -1.09 0.03 -8.80
C ILE A 35 -0.94 -0.54 -10.22
N ALA A 36 0.26 -1.02 -10.59
CA ALA A 36 0.53 -1.57 -11.92
C ALA A 36 -0.26 -2.85 -12.22
N THR A 37 -0.46 -3.70 -11.22
CA THR A 37 -1.25 -4.94 -11.32
C THR A 37 -2.77 -4.70 -11.21
N GLY A 38 -3.18 -3.50 -10.81
CA GLY A 38 -4.58 -3.16 -10.55
C GLY A 38 -5.11 -3.73 -9.23
N ALA A 39 -4.23 -4.19 -8.31
CA ALA A 39 -4.63 -4.64 -6.98
C ALA A 39 -5.20 -3.48 -6.15
N LEU A 40 -4.61 -2.29 -6.26
CA LEU A 40 -5.08 -1.06 -5.63
C LEU A 40 -5.31 0.06 -6.65
N LYS A 41 -6.33 0.88 -6.41
CA LYS A 41 -6.52 2.14 -7.15
C LYS A 41 -5.44 3.15 -6.73
N PRO A 42 -4.93 3.99 -7.66
CA PRO A 42 -3.81 4.90 -7.36
C PRO A 42 -3.99 5.76 -6.10
N LYS A 43 -5.11 6.47 -5.97
CA LYS A 43 -5.39 7.32 -4.80
C LYS A 43 -5.53 6.55 -3.49
N THR A 44 -6.16 5.37 -3.52
CA THR A 44 -6.29 4.49 -2.35
C THR A 44 -4.94 3.95 -1.92
N ALA A 45 -4.07 3.60 -2.88
CA ALA A 45 -2.73 3.10 -2.61
C ALA A 45 -1.87 4.13 -1.86
N VAL A 46 -1.81 5.39 -2.35
CA VAL A 46 -1.01 6.43 -1.68
C VAL A 46 -1.58 6.82 -0.32
N ALA A 47 -2.92 6.83 -0.14
CA ALA A 47 -3.54 7.10 1.15
C ALA A 47 -3.24 5.99 2.17
N LEU A 48 -3.31 4.72 1.75
CA LEU A 48 -2.93 3.58 2.57
C LEU A 48 -1.46 3.64 2.96
N ALA A 49 -0.57 3.92 1.99
CA ALA A 49 0.86 4.04 2.24
C ALA A 49 1.17 5.18 3.21
N ALA A 50 0.54 6.35 3.07
CA ALA A 50 0.73 7.47 3.97
C ALA A 50 0.36 7.14 5.41
N GLY A 51 -0.80 6.50 5.63
CA GLY A 51 -1.22 6.06 6.97
C GLY A 51 -0.27 5.03 7.58
N LEU A 52 0.24 4.10 6.77
CA LEU A 52 1.17 3.06 7.26
C LEU A 52 2.59 3.60 7.46
N ASN A 53 3.06 4.54 6.64
CA ASN A 53 4.32 5.24 6.88
C ASN A 53 4.28 6.02 8.20
N LEU A 54 3.17 6.71 8.48
CA LEU A 54 2.98 7.41 9.74
C LEU A 54 3.09 6.44 10.93
N VAL A 55 2.39 5.32 10.89
CA VAL A 55 2.46 4.30 11.96
C VAL A 55 3.86 3.69 12.04
N GLY A 56 4.47 3.38 10.90
CA GLY A 56 5.81 2.77 10.82
C GLY A 56 6.89 3.61 11.50
N ALA A 57 6.81 4.93 11.40
CA ALA A 57 7.77 5.85 12.00
C ALA A 57 7.87 5.75 13.54
N PHE A 58 6.86 5.19 14.21
CA PHE A 58 6.84 4.99 15.65
C PHE A 58 7.36 3.62 16.12
N LEU A 59 7.66 2.69 15.19
CA LEU A 59 7.94 1.30 15.56
C LEU A 59 9.37 1.03 16.02
N SER A 60 10.34 1.88 15.66
CA SER A 60 11.75 1.70 16.01
C SER A 60 12.50 3.03 15.92
N THR A 61 13.64 3.12 16.61
CA THR A 61 14.59 4.25 16.59
C THR A 61 16.03 3.82 16.32
N GLU A 62 16.30 2.55 16.09
CA GLU A 62 17.63 1.96 15.92
C GLU A 62 18.43 2.56 14.75
N VAL A 63 17.76 2.81 13.62
CA VAL A 63 18.40 3.45 12.46
C VAL A 63 18.75 4.90 12.75
N SER A 64 17.91 5.60 13.52
CA SER A 64 18.16 6.98 13.93
C SER A 64 19.44 7.10 14.76
N GLN A 65 19.66 6.20 15.70
CA GLN A 65 20.90 6.15 16.51
C GLN A 65 22.14 5.90 15.65
N THR A 66 22.05 5.00 14.65
CA THR A 66 23.16 4.78 13.71
C THR A 66 23.50 6.04 12.90
N VAL A 67 22.50 6.83 12.53
CA VAL A 67 22.69 8.06 11.75
C VAL A 67 23.27 9.17 12.64
N SER A 68 22.78 9.31 13.87
CA SER A 68 23.21 10.39 14.78
C SER A 68 24.65 10.22 15.31
N HIS A 69 25.13 8.98 15.50
CA HIS A 69 26.44 8.73 16.13
C HIS A 69 27.44 7.95 15.26
N GLY A 70 27.00 7.35 14.13
CA GLY A 70 27.85 6.36 13.47
C GLY A 70 28.74 6.93 12.36
N ILE A 71 28.28 7.92 11.61
CA ILE A 71 28.91 8.34 10.34
C ILE A 71 30.02 9.34 10.55
N ILE A 72 29.86 10.22 11.53
CA ILE A 72 30.79 11.31 11.84
C ILE A 72 31.40 11.09 13.21
N GLN A 73 32.68 11.37 13.33
CA GLN A 73 33.43 11.26 14.59
C GLN A 73 33.23 12.53 15.42
N GLU A 74 32.41 12.46 16.47
CA GLU A 74 32.01 13.59 17.30
C GLU A 74 33.19 14.29 17.96
N GLY A 75 34.21 13.55 18.38
CA GLY A 75 35.41 14.13 19.02
C GLY A 75 36.18 15.11 18.12
N GLN A 76 36.21 14.84 16.80
CA GLN A 76 36.86 15.74 15.83
C GLN A 76 36.05 17.01 15.57
N ILE A 77 34.75 16.98 15.87
CA ILE A 77 33.85 18.11 15.67
C ILE A 77 33.94 19.09 16.83
N ALA A 78 33.96 18.61 18.08
CA ALA A 78 34.03 19.45 19.27
C ALA A 78 35.29 20.34 19.25
N ASP A 79 36.40 19.80 18.75
CA ASP A 79 37.65 20.54 18.59
C ASP A 79 37.61 21.58 17.45
N ALA A 80 36.83 21.29 16.37
CA ALA A 80 36.74 22.14 15.19
C ALA A 80 35.67 23.24 15.27
N ASP A 81 34.69 23.13 16.18
CA ASP A 81 33.55 24.06 16.28
C ASP A 81 33.31 24.60 17.71
N PRO A 82 34.22 25.46 18.25
CA PRO A 82 34.02 26.05 19.55
C PRO A 82 32.82 27.01 19.63
N THR A 83 32.28 27.41 18.50
CA THR A 83 31.09 28.30 18.41
C THR A 83 29.78 27.57 18.31
N HIS A 84 29.79 26.24 18.09
CA HIS A 84 28.63 25.39 17.84
C HIS A 84 27.79 25.84 16.64
N THR A 85 28.40 26.55 15.67
CA THR A 85 27.70 27.03 14.46
C THR A 85 28.14 26.35 13.20
N LEU A 86 29.41 25.90 13.13
CA LEU A 86 29.96 25.28 11.93
C LEU A 86 29.23 23.97 11.61
N PHE A 87 29.10 23.07 12.58
CA PHE A 87 28.58 21.76 12.33
C PHE A 87 27.08 21.72 11.95
N PRO A 88 26.19 22.46 12.63
CA PRO A 88 24.81 22.63 12.13
C PRO A 88 24.76 23.22 10.72
N SER A 89 25.67 24.12 10.36
CA SER A 89 25.76 24.67 9.01
C SER A 89 26.20 23.64 7.98
N LEU A 90 27.10 22.73 8.36
CA LEU A 90 27.50 21.59 7.49
C LEU A 90 26.35 20.59 7.30
N ILE A 91 25.54 20.33 8.34
CA ILE A 91 24.32 19.52 8.22
C ILE A 91 23.34 20.21 7.26
N PHE A 92 23.19 21.54 7.35
CA PHE A 92 22.36 22.30 6.42
C PHE A 92 22.84 22.14 4.97
N ALA A 93 24.13 22.28 4.71
CA ALA A 93 24.75 22.08 3.41
C ALA A 93 24.57 20.63 2.89
N ALA A 94 24.70 19.65 3.78
CA ALA A 94 24.46 18.24 3.45
C ALA A 94 23.03 17.98 2.96
N LEU A 95 22.04 18.57 3.64
CA LEU A 95 20.63 18.46 3.27
C LEU A 95 20.33 19.10 1.91
N ILE A 96 21.00 20.21 1.58
CA ILE A 96 20.90 20.81 0.22
C ILE A 96 21.37 19.82 -0.83
N GLY A 97 22.51 19.16 -0.60
CA GLY A 97 23.01 18.11 -1.49
C GLY A 97 22.00 16.98 -1.69
N ALA A 98 21.42 16.48 -0.60
CA ALA A 98 20.44 15.41 -0.61
C ALA A 98 19.15 15.80 -1.34
N ILE A 99 18.58 16.96 -1.02
CA ILE A 99 17.33 17.46 -1.61
C ILE A 99 17.51 17.73 -3.10
N THR A 100 18.61 18.39 -3.48
CA THR A 100 18.90 18.71 -4.88
C THR A 100 18.95 17.42 -5.72
N TRP A 101 19.65 16.40 -5.24
CA TRP A 101 19.73 15.11 -5.95
C TRP A 101 18.39 14.38 -6.00
N ASN A 102 17.65 14.31 -4.89
CA ASN A 102 16.34 13.68 -4.85
C ASN A 102 15.33 14.36 -5.80
N MET A 103 15.30 15.68 -5.80
CA MET A 103 14.41 16.45 -6.69
C MET A 103 14.78 16.29 -8.17
N LEU A 104 16.09 16.26 -8.49
CA LEU A 104 16.58 16.03 -9.85
C LEU A 104 16.20 14.63 -10.34
N THR A 105 16.48 13.60 -9.57
CA THR A 105 16.17 12.21 -9.95
C THR A 105 14.67 11.96 -10.03
N TRP A 106 13.87 12.55 -9.11
CA TRP A 106 12.43 12.53 -9.21
C TRP A 106 11.92 13.19 -10.50
N LEU A 107 12.46 14.35 -10.88
CA LEU A 107 12.12 15.04 -12.12
C LEU A 107 12.39 14.17 -13.35
N LEU A 108 13.48 13.42 -13.34
CA LEU A 108 13.87 12.49 -14.39
C LEU A 108 13.07 11.16 -14.33
N GLY A 109 12.29 10.93 -13.27
CA GLY A 109 11.57 9.68 -13.04
C GLY A 109 12.49 8.49 -12.79
N LEU A 110 13.69 8.75 -12.27
CA LEU A 110 14.70 7.75 -11.93
C LEU A 110 14.58 7.39 -10.45
N PRO A 111 14.28 6.14 -10.10
CA PRO A 111 14.31 5.70 -8.70
C PRO A 111 15.76 5.70 -8.21
N SER A 112 16.11 6.72 -7.43
CA SER A 112 17.40 6.86 -6.75
C SER A 112 17.28 6.55 -5.25
N SER A 113 18.38 6.52 -4.54
CA SER A 113 18.41 6.26 -3.11
C SER A 113 18.45 7.56 -2.32
N SER A 114 17.34 7.92 -1.69
CA SER A 114 17.27 9.07 -0.78
C SER A 114 18.25 8.95 0.39
N SER A 115 18.46 7.71 0.90
CA SER A 115 19.46 7.43 1.94
C SER A 115 20.89 7.76 1.50
N HIS A 116 21.28 7.29 0.31
CA HIS A 116 22.61 7.57 -0.23
C HIS A 116 22.77 9.05 -0.60
N ALA A 117 21.71 9.74 -0.99
CA ALA A 117 21.73 11.18 -1.20
C ALA A 117 22.01 11.91 0.11
N LEU A 118 21.35 11.52 1.22
CA LEU A 118 21.57 12.10 2.54
C LEU A 118 22.99 11.86 3.03
N PHE A 119 23.45 10.60 2.98
CA PHE A 119 24.80 10.26 3.43
C PHE A 119 25.89 10.85 2.55
N GLY A 120 25.67 10.90 1.23
CA GLY A 120 26.58 11.56 0.31
C GLY A 120 26.73 13.03 0.64
N GLY A 121 25.61 13.75 0.80
CA GLY A 121 25.62 15.16 1.22
C GLY A 121 26.37 15.36 2.52
N LEU A 122 26.12 14.50 3.52
CA LEU A 122 26.77 14.58 4.83
C LEU A 122 28.29 14.33 4.74
N ILE A 123 28.70 13.31 4.02
CA ILE A 123 30.13 13.01 3.76
C ILE A 123 30.80 14.17 3.03
N GLY A 124 30.17 14.70 1.97
CA GLY A 124 30.73 15.80 1.19
C GLY A 124 30.85 17.09 1.96
N ALA A 125 29.85 17.46 2.71
CA ALA A 125 29.86 18.65 3.56
C ALA A 125 30.89 18.54 4.68
N THR A 126 30.99 17.40 5.35
CA THR A 126 31.96 17.14 6.40
C THR A 126 33.40 17.11 5.87
N LEU A 127 33.60 16.49 4.70
CA LEU A 127 34.92 16.45 4.04
C LEU A 127 35.46 17.84 3.75
N VAL A 128 34.63 18.75 3.28
CA VAL A 128 35.02 20.12 2.95
C VAL A 128 35.12 20.97 4.22
N GLY A 129 34.22 20.75 5.20
CA GLY A 129 34.15 21.55 6.42
C GLY A 129 35.18 21.23 7.47
N VAL A 130 35.48 19.95 7.68
CA VAL A 130 36.33 19.46 8.78
C VAL A 130 37.49 18.62 8.25
N GLY A 131 37.30 17.89 7.18
CA GLY A 131 38.32 17.03 6.58
C GLY A 131 38.02 15.53 6.67
N LEU A 132 38.95 14.72 6.13
CA LEU A 132 38.80 13.25 6.04
C LEU A 132 38.76 12.57 7.41
N SER A 133 39.46 13.15 8.44
CA SER A 133 39.55 12.56 9.77
C SER A 133 38.22 12.55 10.52
N ALA A 134 37.28 13.42 10.16
CA ALA A 134 35.98 13.50 10.78
C ALA A 134 34.98 12.43 10.25
N ILE A 135 35.35 11.71 9.21
CA ILE A 135 34.47 10.69 8.58
C ILE A 135 34.85 9.30 9.08
N ASN A 136 33.87 8.58 9.61
CA ASN A 136 34.06 7.19 10.00
C ASN A 136 33.91 6.25 8.77
N PHE A 137 34.99 6.08 7.99
CA PHE A 137 34.97 5.22 6.81
C PHE A 137 34.61 3.75 7.11
N GLY A 138 34.90 3.25 8.32
CA GLY A 138 34.51 1.91 8.72
C GLY A 138 32.99 1.74 8.73
N VAL A 139 32.28 2.73 9.29
CA VAL A 139 30.81 2.77 9.31
C VAL A 139 30.25 3.03 7.91
N VAL A 140 30.83 3.96 7.15
CA VAL A 140 30.42 4.24 5.77
C VAL A 140 30.48 2.96 4.92
N ILE A 141 31.58 2.23 4.99
CA ILE A 141 31.74 0.99 4.22
C ILE A 141 30.79 -0.10 4.71
N SER A 142 30.74 -0.35 6.03
CA SER A 142 29.99 -1.48 6.61
C SER A 142 28.48 -1.25 6.66
N LYS A 143 28.04 -0.01 6.91
CA LYS A 143 26.61 0.31 7.10
C LYS A 143 25.93 0.96 5.89
N ILE A 144 26.70 1.49 4.93
CA ILE A 144 26.16 2.18 3.74
C ILE A 144 26.56 1.46 2.46
N VAL A 145 27.87 1.36 2.15
CA VAL A 145 28.36 0.87 0.85
C VAL A 145 28.09 -0.64 0.68
N LEU A 146 28.45 -1.44 1.68
CA LEU A 146 28.27 -2.89 1.60
C LEU A 146 26.77 -3.28 1.55
N PRO A 147 25.88 -2.72 2.37
CA PRO A 147 24.46 -2.93 2.23
C PRO A 147 23.89 -2.44 0.89
N ALA A 148 24.40 -1.34 0.33
CA ALA A 148 23.99 -0.84 -0.98
C ALA A 148 24.21 -1.85 -2.12
N LEU A 149 25.25 -2.64 -2.03
CA LEU A 149 25.56 -3.68 -3.02
C LEU A 149 24.79 -4.98 -2.74
N LEU A 150 24.74 -5.39 -1.47
CA LEU A 150 24.19 -6.68 -1.08
C LEU A 150 22.66 -6.69 -0.97
N ALA A 151 22.03 -5.60 -0.49
CA ALA A 151 20.59 -5.59 -0.23
C ALA A 151 19.73 -5.76 -1.50
N PRO A 152 19.97 -5.07 -2.64
CA PRO A 152 19.20 -5.31 -3.85
C PRO A 152 19.43 -6.70 -4.43
N LEU A 153 20.63 -7.27 -4.26
CA LEU A 153 20.96 -8.61 -4.72
C LEU A 153 20.23 -9.67 -3.89
N THR A 154 20.32 -9.60 -2.57
CA THR A 154 19.65 -10.54 -1.66
C THR A 154 18.14 -10.46 -1.80
N ALA A 155 17.57 -9.26 -1.83
CA ALA A 155 16.14 -9.07 -2.03
C ALA A 155 15.69 -9.58 -3.42
N GLY A 156 16.50 -9.38 -4.45
CA GLY A 156 16.26 -9.91 -5.79
C GLY A 156 16.26 -11.45 -5.82
N ILE A 157 17.21 -12.10 -5.17
CA ILE A 157 17.28 -13.57 -5.06
C ILE A 157 16.07 -14.11 -4.31
N ILE A 158 15.71 -13.51 -3.18
CA ILE A 158 14.53 -13.92 -2.39
C ILE A 158 13.27 -13.79 -3.24
N ALA A 159 13.07 -12.65 -3.91
CA ALA A 159 11.92 -12.42 -4.77
C ALA A 159 11.87 -13.38 -5.97
N PHE A 160 13.02 -13.72 -6.57
CA PHE A 160 13.12 -14.72 -7.63
C PHE A 160 12.66 -16.09 -7.16
N VAL A 161 13.17 -16.56 -6.03
CA VAL A 161 12.80 -17.87 -5.44
C VAL A 161 11.32 -17.86 -5.04
N ALA A 162 10.86 -16.84 -4.34
CA ALA A 162 9.46 -16.71 -3.93
C ALA A 162 8.51 -16.73 -5.13
N THR A 163 8.87 -16.03 -6.23
CA THR A 163 8.08 -16.05 -7.47
C THR A 163 8.05 -17.45 -8.07
N LYS A 164 9.17 -18.15 -8.16
CA LYS A 164 9.19 -19.54 -8.66
C LYS A 164 8.32 -20.47 -7.82
N ILE A 165 8.36 -20.34 -6.49
CA ILE A 165 7.53 -21.13 -5.57
C ILE A 165 6.05 -20.79 -5.79
N ALA A 166 5.67 -19.50 -5.84
CA ALA A 166 4.30 -19.07 -6.08
C ALA A 166 3.72 -19.68 -7.36
N TYR A 167 4.46 -19.63 -8.47
CA TYR A 167 4.02 -20.23 -9.73
C TYR A 167 4.05 -21.77 -9.73
N ALA A 168 4.96 -22.41 -9.00
CA ALA A 168 5.02 -23.86 -8.89
C ALA A 168 3.84 -24.41 -8.09
N VAL A 169 3.53 -23.80 -6.95
CA VAL A 169 2.43 -24.21 -6.06
C VAL A 169 1.08 -24.01 -6.72
N THR A 170 0.86 -22.84 -7.34
CA THR A 170 -0.44 -22.51 -7.94
C THR A 170 -0.73 -23.23 -9.24
N ARG A 171 0.30 -23.69 -9.96
CA ARG A 171 0.15 -24.48 -11.19
C ARG A 171 -0.66 -25.77 -10.98
N ARG A 172 -0.65 -26.32 -9.77
CA ARG A 172 -1.40 -27.54 -9.42
C ARG A 172 -2.90 -27.31 -9.33
N TYR A 173 -3.35 -26.08 -9.09
CA TYR A 173 -4.75 -25.79 -8.78
C TYR A 173 -5.57 -25.36 -9.99
N ASP A 174 -5.02 -24.54 -10.89
CA ASP A 174 -5.75 -24.08 -12.09
C ASP A 174 -4.85 -23.63 -13.26
N GLY A 175 -3.56 -23.66 -13.09
CA GLY A 175 -2.59 -23.24 -14.11
C GLY A 175 -2.59 -21.74 -14.43
N LYS A 176 -3.40 -20.91 -13.78
CA LYS A 176 -3.54 -19.46 -14.02
C LYS A 176 -3.33 -18.63 -12.75
N PRO A 177 -2.12 -18.61 -12.17
CA PRO A 177 -1.87 -17.88 -10.90
C PRO A 177 -2.09 -16.38 -11.00
N ASP A 178 -1.93 -15.78 -12.20
CA ASP A 178 -2.04 -14.34 -12.41
C ASP A 178 -3.49 -13.82 -12.36
N GLY A 179 -4.48 -14.69 -12.54
CA GLY A 179 -5.91 -14.34 -12.51
C GLY A 179 -6.58 -14.51 -11.15
N ARG A 180 -5.86 -14.89 -10.10
CA ARG A 180 -6.42 -15.20 -8.78
C ARG A 180 -6.59 -13.96 -7.91
N ASP A 181 -7.77 -13.79 -7.35
CA ASP A 181 -8.06 -12.75 -6.36
C ASP A 181 -7.19 -12.89 -5.09
N GLY A 182 -6.79 -14.11 -4.71
CA GLY A 182 -5.91 -14.38 -3.58
C GLY A 182 -4.55 -13.66 -3.67
N PHE A 183 -3.92 -13.65 -4.85
CA PHE A 183 -2.66 -12.90 -5.02
C PHE A 183 -2.86 -11.39 -5.00
N ARG A 184 -4.01 -10.88 -5.44
CA ARG A 184 -4.33 -9.44 -5.31
C ARG A 184 -4.48 -9.04 -3.85
N TRP A 185 -5.21 -9.81 -3.06
CA TRP A 185 -5.34 -9.57 -1.62
C TRP A 185 -4.00 -9.74 -0.90
N GLY A 186 -3.24 -10.80 -1.22
CA GLY A 186 -1.89 -10.99 -0.72
C GLY A 186 -0.99 -9.80 -1.05
N GLN A 187 -1.08 -9.27 -2.26
CA GLN A 187 -0.32 -8.10 -2.70
C GLN A 187 -0.71 -6.83 -1.96
N ILE A 188 -2.00 -6.60 -1.68
CA ILE A 188 -2.44 -5.48 -0.84
C ILE A 188 -1.82 -5.60 0.56
N PHE A 189 -1.84 -6.79 1.15
CA PHE A 189 -1.23 -7.02 2.45
C PHE A 189 0.29 -6.80 2.44
N THR A 190 1.01 -7.37 1.46
CA THR A 190 2.47 -7.23 1.40
C THR A 190 2.93 -5.82 1.05
N SER A 191 2.20 -5.10 0.18
CA SER A 191 2.48 -3.68 -0.09
C SER A 191 2.21 -2.80 1.13
N SER A 192 1.23 -3.16 1.96
CA SER A 192 0.99 -2.52 3.25
C SER A 192 2.17 -2.73 4.21
N LEU A 193 2.72 -3.95 4.26
CA LEU A 193 3.93 -4.23 5.04
C LEU A 193 5.15 -3.46 4.50
N VAL A 194 5.29 -3.32 3.18
CA VAL A 194 6.37 -2.49 2.60
C VAL A 194 6.22 -1.03 3.00
N ALA A 195 5.00 -0.48 2.97
CA ALA A 195 4.76 0.90 3.40
C ALA A 195 5.08 1.08 4.90
N LEU A 196 4.65 0.16 5.75
CA LEU A 196 5.00 0.16 7.17
C LEU A 196 6.52 0.11 7.37
N ALA A 197 7.20 -0.82 6.70
CA ALA A 197 8.65 -0.98 6.74
C ALA A 197 9.40 0.26 6.23
N HIS A 198 8.88 0.93 5.21
CA HIS A 198 9.42 2.17 4.68
C HIS A 198 9.37 3.28 5.73
N GLY A 199 8.21 3.51 6.38
CA GLY A 199 8.09 4.46 7.48
C GLY A 199 9.03 4.14 8.64
N THR A 200 9.17 2.85 8.99
CA THR A 200 10.07 2.37 10.05
C THR A 200 11.55 2.62 9.72
N ASN A 201 11.95 2.62 8.45
CA ASN A 201 13.36 2.83 8.05
C ASN A 201 13.66 4.30 7.71
N ASP A 202 12.84 4.90 6.84
CA ASP A 202 13.22 6.16 6.19
C ASP A 202 12.95 7.39 7.06
N ALA A 203 11.88 7.42 7.85
CA ALA A 203 11.65 8.52 8.81
C ALA A 203 12.77 8.63 9.86
N GLN A 204 13.33 7.50 10.27
CA GLN A 204 14.40 7.46 11.25
C GLN A 204 15.70 8.15 10.78
N LYS A 205 15.97 8.20 9.48
CA LYS A 205 17.16 8.89 8.95
C LYS A 205 17.06 10.39 9.19
N THR A 206 15.89 10.96 8.96
CA THR A 206 15.61 12.37 9.25
C THR A 206 15.60 12.64 10.75
N MET A 207 15.00 11.73 11.54
CA MET A 207 15.06 11.80 13.00
C MET A 207 16.51 11.83 13.49
N GLY A 208 17.39 10.97 12.93
CA GLY A 208 18.81 10.94 13.28
C GLY A 208 19.54 12.23 12.93
N ILE A 209 19.26 12.84 11.78
CA ILE A 209 19.85 14.13 11.38
C ILE A 209 19.41 15.27 12.32
N ILE A 210 18.11 15.32 12.66
CA ILE A 210 17.60 16.33 13.60
C ILE A 210 18.22 16.12 14.99
N THR A 211 18.27 14.88 15.46
CA THR A 211 18.91 14.53 16.74
C THR A 211 20.38 14.90 16.74
N LEU A 212 21.12 14.61 15.66
CA LEU A 212 22.51 15.02 15.49
C LEU A 212 22.67 16.55 15.61
N ALA A 213 21.81 17.32 14.92
CA ALA A 213 21.83 18.77 14.98
C ALA A 213 21.55 19.30 16.41
N LEU A 214 20.64 18.69 17.15
CA LEU A 214 20.34 19.04 18.54
C LEU A 214 21.50 18.73 19.47
N ILE A 215 22.20 17.62 19.25
CA ILE A 215 23.40 17.24 20.04
C ILE A 215 24.53 18.25 19.84
N THR A 216 24.77 18.67 18.59
CA THR A 216 25.90 19.59 18.27
C THR A 216 25.80 20.95 18.93
N VAL A 217 24.59 21.41 19.28
CA VAL A 217 24.39 22.70 20.00
C VAL A 217 24.07 22.50 21.48
N GLY A 218 24.20 21.26 21.99
CA GLY A 218 23.99 20.97 23.41
C GLY A 218 22.53 20.97 23.88
N LEU A 219 21.55 20.97 22.94
CA LEU A 219 20.12 20.87 23.27
C LEU A 219 19.68 19.42 23.55
N GLN A 220 20.54 18.46 23.24
CA GLN A 220 20.38 17.05 23.57
C GLN A 220 21.72 16.43 23.93
N SER A 221 21.73 15.53 24.94
CA SER A 221 22.94 14.83 25.34
C SER A 221 23.28 13.72 24.34
N SER A 222 24.57 13.59 23.99
CA SER A 222 25.07 12.49 23.18
C SER A 222 24.90 11.12 23.85
N ALA A 223 24.85 11.07 25.19
CA ALA A 223 24.56 9.83 25.92
C ALA A 223 23.12 9.31 25.71
N HIS A 224 22.21 10.16 25.23
CA HIS A 224 20.81 9.86 24.95
C HIS A 224 20.47 10.24 23.49
N ALA A 225 21.04 9.51 22.56
CA ALA A 225 20.88 9.77 21.11
C ALA A 225 19.55 9.31 20.51
N GLU A 226 18.61 8.90 21.34
CA GLU A 226 17.26 8.58 20.88
C GLU A 226 16.52 9.86 20.48
N PRO A 227 15.79 9.85 19.35
CA PRO A 227 15.04 11.02 18.93
C PRO A 227 13.94 11.37 19.95
N GLN A 228 13.81 12.64 20.27
CA GLN A 228 12.76 13.14 21.14
C GLN A 228 11.38 12.90 20.50
N LEU A 229 10.33 12.71 21.31
CA LEU A 229 8.99 12.37 20.83
C LEU A 229 8.45 13.38 19.78
N TRP A 230 8.70 14.68 19.97
CA TRP A 230 8.26 15.69 19.00
C TRP A 230 8.97 15.55 17.64
N VAL A 231 10.24 15.10 17.62
CA VAL A 231 10.99 14.80 16.39
C VAL A 231 10.35 13.62 15.67
N ILE A 232 10.01 12.56 16.42
CA ILE A 232 9.33 11.38 15.86
C ILE A 232 8.00 11.78 15.23
N ILE A 233 7.19 12.57 15.94
CA ILE A 233 5.88 13.04 15.45
C ILE A 233 6.06 13.92 14.21
N ALA A 234 7.00 14.88 14.23
CA ALA A 234 7.23 15.77 13.10
C ALA A 234 7.65 15.00 11.85
N CYS A 235 8.59 14.07 11.96
CA CYS A 235 9.03 13.22 10.84
C CYS A 235 7.90 12.29 10.38
N ALA A 236 7.17 11.64 11.28
CA ALA A 236 6.06 10.76 10.93
C ALA A 236 4.98 11.49 10.11
N VAL A 237 4.59 12.68 10.54
CA VAL A 237 3.61 13.51 9.83
C VAL A 237 4.16 13.96 8.48
N THR A 238 5.41 14.34 8.43
CA THR A 238 6.02 14.92 7.22
C THR A 238 6.24 13.88 6.14
N ILE A 239 6.77 12.70 6.48
CA ILE A 239 6.92 11.60 5.52
C ILE A 239 5.56 11.10 5.01
N ALA A 240 4.55 11.04 5.89
CA ALA A 240 3.19 10.66 5.51
C ALA A 240 2.57 11.68 4.54
N ALA A 241 2.74 12.97 4.79
CA ALA A 241 2.26 14.04 3.91
C ALA A 241 2.91 13.95 2.51
N GLY A 242 4.22 13.73 2.46
CA GLY A 242 4.95 13.49 1.20
C GLY A 242 4.43 12.25 0.47
N THR A 243 4.26 11.14 1.18
CA THR A 243 3.73 9.88 0.63
C THR A 243 2.34 10.05 0.03
N TYR A 244 1.47 10.82 0.68
CA TYR A 244 0.10 11.07 0.20
C TYR A 244 0.05 11.80 -1.15
N ILE A 245 0.99 12.70 -1.42
CA ILE A 245 1.13 13.38 -2.72
C ILE A 245 1.46 12.37 -3.82
N GLY A 246 2.28 11.37 -3.52
CA GLY A 246 2.65 10.27 -4.40
C GLY A 246 3.72 10.63 -5.44
N GLY A 247 4.70 9.77 -5.61
CA GLY A 247 5.78 9.88 -6.58
C GLY A 247 5.40 9.33 -7.96
N TRP A 248 4.40 9.86 -8.63
CA TRP A 248 3.78 9.29 -9.84
C TRP A 248 4.77 8.98 -10.96
N ARG A 249 5.85 9.78 -11.12
CA ARG A 249 6.90 9.56 -12.12
C ARG A 249 7.68 8.27 -11.82
N ILE A 250 8.05 8.07 -10.57
CA ILE A 250 8.80 6.90 -10.12
C ILE A 250 7.88 5.67 -10.06
N ILE A 251 6.63 5.85 -9.60
CA ILE A 251 5.58 4.81 -9.64
C ILE A 251 5.45 4.24 -11.07
N ARG A 252 5.47 5.10 -12.08
CA ARG A 252 5.45 4.68 -13.48
C ARG A 252 6.67 3.85 -13.87
N THR A 253 7.86 4.29 -13.46
CA THR A 253 9.13 3.60 -13.79
C THR A 253 9.22 2.23 -13.12
N LEU A 254 8.94 2.14 -11.82
CA LEU A 254 8.99 0.88 -11.08
C LEU A 254 7.83 -0.07 -11.44
N GLY A 255 6.62 0.45 -11.61
CA GLY A 255 5.44 -0.36 -11.84
C GLY A 255 5.38 -1.01 -13.22
N LYS A 256 5.84 -0.30 -14.26
CA LYS A 256 5.79 -0.79 -15.64
C LYS A 256 7.12 -0.68 -16.40
N GLY A 257 8.05 0.13 -15.91
CA GLY A 257 9.33 0.40 -16.60
C GLY A 257 10.34 -0.73 -16.49
N LEU A 258 10.37 -1.51 -15.41
CA LEU A 258 11.33 -2.58 -15.18
C LEU A 258 10.90 -3.92 -15.76
N THR A 259 9.67 -4.35 -15.50
CA THR A 259 9.09 -5.61 -15.99
C THR A 259 7.57 -5.49 -16.06
N ASP A 260 6.91 -6.42 -16.75
CA ASP A 260 5.46 -6.53 -16.77
C ASP A 260 5.02 -7.34 -15.55
N VAL A 261 4.82 -6.65 -14.42
CA VAL A 261 4.49 -7.27 -13.13
C VAL A 261 3.06 -7.81 -13.14
N LYS A 262 2.91 -9.08 -12.73
CA LYS A 262 1.62 -9.74 -12.48
C LYS A 262 1.37 -9.87 -10.97
N PRO A 263 0.12 -10.08 -10.50
CA PRO A 263 -0.18 -10.12 -9.06
C PRO A 263 0.71 -11.07 -8.24
N ALA A 264 0.98 -12.28 -8.74
CA ALA A 264 1.86 -13.24 -8.05
C ALA A 264 3.32 -12.75 -7.97
N GLN A 265 3.81 -12.06 -9.01
CA GLN A 265 5.14 -11.45 -8.99
C GLN A 265 5.20 -10.27 -8.02
N GLY A 266 4.16 -9.40 -8.03
CA GLY A 266 4.05 -8.28 -7.11
C GLY A 266 4.04 -8.74 -5.65
N PHE A 267 3.21 -9.72 -5.32
CA PHE A 267 3.18 -10.35 -4.00
C PHE A 267 4.57 -10.84 -3.57
N SER A 268 5.29 -11.57 -4.44
CA SER A 268 6.62 -12.09 -4.12
C SER A 268 7.67 -10.98 -3.97
N ALA A 269 7.62 -9.96 -4.84
CA ALA A 269 8.53 -8.82 -4.77
C ALA A 269 8.34 -8.03 -3.47
N GLU A 270 7.11 -7.72 -3.13
CA GLU A 270 6.78 -6.94 -1.94
C GLU A 270 7.05 -7.72 -0.64
N SER A 271 6.77 -9.04 -0.62
CA SER A 271 7.14 -9.91 0.51
C SER A 271 8.65 -9.87 0.77
N SER A 272 9.45 -9.99 -0.30
CA SER A 272 10.91 -9.88 -0.20
C SER A 272 11.36 -8.50 0.26
N THR A 273 10.76 -7.45 -0.29
CA THR A 273 11.08 -6.06 0.06
C THR A 273 10.78 -5.79 1.53
N ALA A 274 9.57 -6.13 2.00
CA ALA A 274 9.17 -5.91 3.39
C ALA A 274 10.07 -6.68 4.36
N ALA A 275 10.33 -7.95 4.10
CA ALA A 275 11.19 -8.78 4.94
C ALA A 275 12.62 -8.23 5.02
N THR A 276 13.20 -7.80 3.89
CA THR A 276 14.55 -7.25 3.85
C THR A 276 14.64 -5.91 4.60
N ILE A 277 13.68 -5.00 4.40
CA ILE A 277 13.70 -3.69 5.06
C ILE A 277 13.48 -3.85 6.57
N LEU A 278 12.48 -4.62 7.01
CA LEU A 278 12.20 -4.82 8.44
C LEU A 278 13.37 -5.48 9.17
N ALA A 279 13.96 -6.53 8.57
CA ALA A 279 15.13 -7.18 9.15
C ALA A 279 16.32 -6.23 9.28
N SER A 280 16.55 -5.36 8.28
CA SER A 280 17.65 -4.40 8.33
C SER A 280 17.41 -3.28 9.33
N SER A 281 16.16 -2.80 9.44
CA SER A 281 15.79 -1.77 10.41
C SER A 281 15.99 -2.25 11.84
N ALA A 282 15.63 -3.50 12.14
CA ALA A 282 15.85 -4.14 13.44
C ALA A 282 17.35 -4.31 13.78
N LEU A 283 18.23 -4.33 12.77
CA LEU A 283 19.69 -4.40 12.93
C LEU A 283 20.37 -3.01 12.87
N GLY A 284 19.59 -1.93 12.82
CA GLY A 284 20.09 -0.56 12.71
C GLY A 284 20.78 -0.24 11.39
N PHE A 285 20.55 -1.03 10.30
CA PHE A 285 21.09 -0.71 8.98
C PHE A 285 20.22 0.32 8.27
N ALA A 286 20.78 1.45 7.89
CA ALA A 286 20.12 2.49 7.10
C ALA A 286 20.07 2.13 5.61
N LEU A 287 19.33 1.06 5.25
CA LEU A 287 19.24 0.59 3.87
C LEU A 287 18.57 1.59 2.93
N SER A 288 18.86 1.42 1.64
CA SER A 288 18.09 2.04 0.57
C SER A 288 16.87 1.21 0.23
N THR A 289 15.70 1.67 0.65
CA THR A 289 14.41 1.05 0.37
C THR A 289 14.15 0.95 -1.13
N THR A 290 14.58 1.95 -1.92
CA THR A 290 14.48 1.99 -3.38
C THR A 290 15.30 0.90 -4.07
N GLN A 291 16.51 0.66 -3.59
CA GLN A 291 17.37 -0.40 -4.14
C GLN A 291 16.80 -1.79 -3.83
N VAL A 292 16.33 -2.01 -2.60
CA VAL A 292 15.66 -3.26 -2.19
C VAL A 292 14.41 -3.52 -3.03
N ALA A 293 13.52 -2.54 -3.16
CA ALA A 293 12.29 -2.68 -3.93
C ALA A 293 12.57 -2.93 -5.42
N SER A 294 13.50 -2.18 -6.02
CA SER A 294 13.86 -2.37 -7.42
C SER A 294 14.52 -3.73 -7.67
N GLY A 295 15.42 -4.17 -6.78
CA GLY A 295 16.04 -5.49 -6.82
C GLY A 295 15.00 -6.60 -6.75
N SER A 296 14.03 -6.49 -5.83
CA SER A 296 12.91 -7.43 -5.69
C SER A 296 12.03 -7.49 -6.95
N VAL A 297 11.72 -6.34 -7.57
CA VAL A 297 10.93 -6.29 -8.82
C VAL A 297 11.69 -6.97 -9.97
N ILE A 298 13.00 -6.72 -10.11
CA ILE A 298 13.85 -7.39 -11.10
C ILE A 298 13.88 -8.90 -10.83
N GLY A 299 14.14 -9.31 -9.59
CA GLY A 299 14.18 -10.71 -9.19
C GLY A 299 12.87 -11.45 -9.46
N SER A 300 11.73 -10.85 -9.13
CA SER A 300 10.41 -11.41 -9.43
C SER A 300 10.17 -11.54 -10.95
N GLY A 301 10.65 -10.56 -11.73
CA GLY A 301 10.60 -10.61 -13.19
C GLY A 301 11.39 -11.80 -13.76
N LEU A 302 12.59 -12.07 -13.23
CA LEU A 302 13.42 -13.21 -13.61
C LEU A 302 12.83 -14.55 -13.15
N GLY A 303 12.09 -14.58 -12.05
CA GLY A 303 11.46 -15.79 -11.50
C GLY A 303 10.31 -16.34 -12.34
N ARG A 304 9.64 -15.51 -13.14
CA ARG A 304 8.52 -15.92 -14.00
C ARG A 304 8.97 -16.31 -15.40
N ARG A 305 8.57 -17.51 -15.86
CA ARG A 305 8.81 -17.92 -17.26
C ARG A 305 8.06 -17.01 -18.23
N GLY A 306 8.78 -16.52 -19.25
CA GLY A 306 8.21 -15.63 -20.28
C GLY A 306 8.09 -14.15 -19.87
N SER A 307 8.44 -13.78 -18.65
CA SER A 307 8.61 -12.37 -18.27
C SER A 307 9.90 -11.81 -18.88
N LYS A 308 9.84 -10.53 -19.26
CA LYS A 308 11.01 -9.82 -19.83
C LYS A 308 11.40 -8.69 -18.87
N VAL A 309 12.62 -8.73 -18.35
CA VAL A 309 13.23 -7.60 -17.65
C VAL A 309 13.78 -6.62 -18.68
N ARG A 310 13.45 -5.34 -18.53
CA ARG A 310 13.94 -4.27 -19.42
C ARG A 310 15.29 -3.77 -18.94
N TRP A 311 16.35 -4.48 -19.33
CA TRP A 311 17.72 -4.21 -18.88
C TRP A 311 18.21 -2.79 -19.17
N GLY A 312 17.69 -2.13 -20.23
CA GLY A 312 17.99 -0.73 -20.50
C GLY A 312 17.48 0.21 -19.39
N THR A 313 16.29 -0.06 -18.83
CA THR A 313 15.77 0.69 -17.67
C THR A 313 16.52 0.33 -16.39
N ALA A 314 16.76 -0.97 -16.15
CA ALA A 314 17.51 -1.45 -15.01
C ALA A 314 18.93 -0.85 -14.97
N GLY A 315 19.63 -0.81 -16.12
CA GLY A 315 20.96 -0.19 -16.22
C GLY A 315 20.96 1.31 -15.88
N LYS A 316 19.95 2.07 -16.34
CA LYS A 316 19.82 3.50 -15.98
C LYS A 316 19.58 3.70 -14.49
N ILE A 317 18.77 2.85 -13.86
CA ILE A 317 18.53 2.86 -12.43
C ILE A 317 19.83 2.55 -11.68
N MET A 318 20.59 1.53 -12.10
CA MET A 318 21.89 1.17 -11.50
C MET A 318 22.90 2.32 -11.62
N VAL A 319 22.99 2.99 -12.76
CA VAL A 319 23.82 4.19 -12.92
C VAL A 319 23.36 5.29 -11.96
N GLY A 320 22.04 5.51 -11.83
CA GLY A 320 21.49 6.46 -10.86
C GLY A 320 21.91 6.13 -9.42
N TRP A 321 21.91 4.85 -9.03
CA TRP A 321 22.36 4.43 -7.70
C TRP A 321 23.86 4.71 -7.46
N LEU A 322 24.70 4.36 -8.43
CA LEU A 322 26.14 4.57 -8.33
C LEU A 322 26.50 6.06 -8.26
N LEU A 323 25.78 6.91 -8.99
CA LEU A 323 26.01 8.35 -9.01
C LEU A 323 25.40 9.07 -7.81
N THR A 324 24.46 8.50 -7.08
CA THR A 324 23.72 9.18 -6.01
C THR A 324 24.65 9.69 -4.91
N LEU A 325 25.48 8.82 -4.36
CA LEU A 325 26.38 9.19 -3.25
C LEU A 325 27.43 10.23 -3.68
N PRO A 326 28.19 10.05 -4.78
CA PRO A 326 29.19 11.04 -5.21
C PRO A 326 28.57 12.36 -5.66
N ALA A 327 27.45 12.34 -6.38
CA ALA A 327 26.82 13.56 -6.86
C ALA A 327 26.24 14.40 -5.71
N SER A 328 25.58 13.77 -4.75
CA SER A 328 25.10 14.45 -3.55
C SER A 328 26.25 14.96 -2.68
N ALA A 329 27.37 14.21 -2.59
CA ALA A 329 28.58 14.65 -1.89
C ALA A 329 29.20 15.89 -2.55
N ILE A 330 29.25 15.94 -3.87
CA ILE A 330 29.74 17.13 -4.59
C ILE A 330 28.87 18.35 -4.28
N VAL A 331 27.53 18.21 -4.37
CA VAL A 331 26.63 19.35 -4.12
C VAL A 331 26.68 19.78 -2.65
N GLY A 332 26.66 18.83 -1.69
CA GLY A 332 26.79 19.13 -0.27
C GLY A 332 28.16 19.75 0.08
N GLY A 333 29.24 19.27 -0.55
CA GLY A 333 30.56 19.86 -0.41
C GLY A 333 30.67 21.28 -0.97
N LEU A 334 30.07 21.56 -2.12
CA LEU A 334 29.99 22.92 -2.68
C LEU A 334 29.22 23.86 -1.77
N ALA A 335 28.08 23.43 -1.21
CA ALA A 335 27.32 24.19 -0.24
C ALA A 335 28.14 24.43 1.03
N ALA A 336 28.84 23.43 1.57
CA ALA A 336 29.74 23.59 2.70
C ALA A 336 30.86 24.59 2.41
N PHE A 337 31.41 24.59 1.20
CA PHE A 337 32.39 25.58 0.79
C PHE A 337 31.84 27.02 0.84
N VAL A 338 30.61 27.23 0.42
CA VAL A 338 29.94 28.54 0.51
C VAL A 338 29.77 28.96 1.98
N VAL A 339 29.36 28.02 2.86
CA VAL A 339 29.27 28.26 4.30
C VAL A 339 30.62 28.70 4.88
N ILE A 340 31.71 28.00 4.54
CA ILE A 340 33.05 28.32 5.07
C ILE A 340 33.54 29.66 4.53
N ALA A 341 33.36 29.91 3.24
CA ALA A 341 33.86 31.14 2.58
C ALA A 341 33.15 32.41 3.08
N LEU A 342 31.85 32.32 3.38
CA LEU A 342 31.01 33.47 3.76
C LEU A 342 30.66 33.50 5.28
N GLY A 343 31.12 32.53 6.07
CA GLY A 343 30.80 32.41 7.48
C GLY A 343 29.30 32.34 7.74
N HIS A 344 28.80 33.10 8.70
CA HIS A 344 27.39 33.09 9.09
C HIS A 344 26.41 33.48 7.95
N TRP A 345 26.87 34.27 6.96
CA TRP A 345 26.06 34.61 5.76
C TRP A 345 25.94 33.44 4.79
N GLY A 346 26.85 32.47 4.86
CA GLY A 346 26.89 31.33 3.96
C GLY A 346 25.60 30.48 4.02
N VAL A 347 25.08 30.27 5.22
CA VAL A 347 23.81 29.53 5.43
C VAL A 347 22.64 30.24 4.73
N LEU A 348 22.58 31.57 4.82
CA LEU A 348 21.53 32.35 4.14
C LEU A 348 21.66 32.28 2.61
N VAL A 349 22.88 32.41 2.10
CA VAL A 349 23.18 32.30 0.65
C VAL A 349 22.79 30.91 0.15
N ASP A 350 23.18 29.86 0.87
CA ASP A 350 22.82 28.48 0.56
C ASP A 350 21.32 28.23 0.60
N ALA A 351 20.61 28.81 1.59
CA ALA A 351 19.14 28.73 1.65
C ALA A 351 18.48 29.37 0.43
N ILE A 352 18.98 30.52 -0.03
CA ILE A 352 18.48 31.21 -1.24
C ILE A 352 18.77 30.36 -2.49
N ILE A 353 19.97 29.82 -2.62
CA ILE A 353 20.36 28.96 -3.75
C ILE A 353 19.49 27.69 -3.78
N ALA A 354 19.33 27.03 -2.63
CA ALA A 354 18.49 25.84 -2.51
C ALA A 354 17.05 26.14 -2.88
N LEU A 355 16.48 27.25 -2.39
CA LEU A 355 15.13 27.68 -2.74
C LEU A 355 14.98 27.90 -4.25
N ILE A 356 15.94 28.59 -4.88
CA ILE A 356 15.94 28.81 -6.34
C ILE A 356 15.96 27.47 -7.08
N ILE A 357 16.86 26.55 -6.70
CA ILE A 357 16.95 25.22 -7.31
C ILE A 357 15.61 24.47 -7.18
N ILE A 358 15.04 24.41 -5.98
CA ILE A 358 13.77 23.74 -5.71
C ILE A 358 12.64 24.35 -6.56
N VAL A 359 12.53 25.68 -6.58
CA VAL A 359 11.50 26.38 -7.37
C VAL A 359 11.68 26.11 -8.87
N VAL A 360 12.90 26.18 -9.40
CA VAL A 360 13.19 25.91 -10.81
C VAL A 360 12.82 24.45 -11.17
N LEU A 361 13.23 23.47 -10.36
CA LEU A 361 12.90 22.06 -10.58
C LEU A 361 11.39 21.83 -10.51
N PHE A 362 10.71 22.47 -9.55
CA PHE A 362 9.27 22.38 -9.40
C PHE A 362 8.52 23.00 -10.59
N LEU A 363 8.88 24.21 -11.02
CA LEU A 363 8.29 24.87 -12.19
C LEU A 363 8.54 24.06 -13.47
N TYR A 364 9.74 23.47 -13.61
CA TYR A 364 10.04 22.59 -14.73
C TYR A 364 9.20 21.31 -14.70
N SER A 365 8.94 20.77 -13.50
CA SER A 365 8.10 19.57 -13.34
C SER A 365 6.66 19.80 -13.78
N ARG A 366 6.11 21.02 -13.60
CA ARG A 366 4.76 21.37 -14.05
C ARG A 366 4.57 21.31 -15.57
N ARG A 367 5.65 21.44 -16.36
CA ARG A 367 5.56 21.35 -17.82
C ARG A 367 5.28 19.94 -18.33
N GLN A 368 5.48 18.92 -17.50
CA GLN A 368 5.32 17.50 -17.83
C GLN A 368 4.61 16.78 -16.69
N GLN A 369 3.35 17.11 -16.43
CA GLN A 369 2.62 16.55 -15.29
C GLN A 369 2.38 15.04 -15.46
N VAL A 370 2.87 14.27 -14.50
CA VAL A 370 2.50 12.88 -14.29
C VAL A 370 1.69 12.84 -13.00
N ASP A 371 0.46 12.35 -13.07
CA ASP A 371 -0.49 12.29 -11.96
C ASP A 371 -1.13 10.90 -11.83
N SER A 372 -2.03 10.75 -10.86
CA SER A 372 -2.74 9.50 -10.59
C SER A 372 -3.57 8.97 -11.77
N SER A 373 -3.92 9.81 -12.74
CA SER A 373 -4.74 9.43 -13.90
C SER A 373 -3.91 8.94 -15.08
N ASN A 374 -2.66 9.41 -15.21
CA ASN A 374 -1.80 9.13 -16.35
C ASN A 374 -0.54 8.32 -16.01
N ALA A 375 -0.25 8.07 -14.73
CA ALA A 375 0.96 7.35 -14.30
C ALA A 375 1.06 5.93 -14.90
N MET A 376 -0.08 5.27 -15.20
CA MET A 376 -0.12 3.93 -15.79
C MET A 376 -0.57 3.90 -17.25
N SER A 377 -0.92 5.05 -17.86
CA SER A 377 -1.21 5.16 -19.28
C SER A 377 0.12 5.23 -20.06
N ASP A 378 0.23 4.46 -21.14
CA ASP A 378 1.29 4.51 -22.15
C ASP A 378 2.75 4.37 -21.66
N VAL A 379 3.06 3.25 -21.00
CA VAL A 379 4.43 2.77 -21.01
C VAL A 379 4.63 2.05 -22.34
N ALA A 380 5.07 2.82 -23.36
CA ALA A 380 5.47 2.23 -24.63
C ALA A 380 6.50 1.13 -24.40
N ALA A 381 6.41 0.04 -25.18
CA ALA A 381 7.26 -1.15 -25.11
C ALA A 381 8.77 -0.86 -25.37
N SER A 382 9.15 0.38 -25.64
CA SER A 382 10.53 0.81 -25.84
C SER A 382 11.17 1.20 -24.51
N GLY A 383 12.12 0.41 -24.03
CA GLY A 383 12.95 0.60 -22.83
C GLY A 383 13.82 1.88 -22.81
N GLY A 384 13.25 3.01 -23.16
CA GLY A 384 13.85 4.32 -22.99
C GLY A 384 13.31 4.97 -21.71
N ALA A 385 14.18 5.59 -20.89
CA ALA A 385 13.73 6.60 -19.95
C ALA A 385 12.78 7.53 -20.71
N VAL A 386 11.61 7.75 -20.15
CA VAL A 386 10.51 8.43 -20.84
C VAL A 386 10.99 9.76 -21.41
N LYS A 387 11.43 9.77 -22.67
CA LYS A 387 11.44 10.99 -23.45
C LYS A 387 9.97 11.29 -23.72
N VAL A 388 9.39 12.15 -22.90
CA VAL A 388 8.10 12.76 -23.23
C VAL A 388 8.35 13.54 -24.51
N LYS A 389 7.95 12.94 -25.66
CA LYS A 389 7.85 13.73 -26.88
C LYS A 389 6.93 14.91 -26.54
N ARG A 390 7.45 16.13 -26.67
CA ARG A 390 6.63 17.33 -26.65
C ARG A 390 5.59 17.16 -27.77
N ASN A 391 4.42 16.66 -27.44
CA ASN A 391 3.29 16.85 -28.33
C ASN A 391 2.91 18.32 -28.20
N PRO A 392 2.86 19.07 -29.28
CA PRO A 392 2.29 20.40 -29.26
C PRO A 392 0.87 20.29 -28.66
N PRO A 393 0.39 21.31 -27.93
CA PRO A 393 -0.93 21.26 -27.36
C PRO A 393 -1.93 20.87 -28.47
N PRO A 394 -2.84 19.92 -28.19
CA PRO A 394 -3.71 19.38 -29.22
C PRO A 394 -4.49 20.50 -29.90
N THR A 395 -4.48 20.50 -31.23
CA THR A 395 -5.23 21.43 -32.07
C THR A 395 -6.73 21.35 -31.68
N ARG A 396 -7.50 22.39 -32.01
CA ARG A 396 -8.95 22.43 -31.74
C ARG A 396 -9.65 21.15 -32.24
N ARG A 397 -9.28 20.67 -33.42
CA ARG A 397 -9.81 19.45 -34.03
C ARG A 397 -9.39 18.18 -33.24
N GLN A 398 -8.15 18.12 -32.75
CA GLN A 398 -7.67 17.01 -31.90
C GLN A 398 -8.38 17.00 -30.53
N ARG A 399 -8.68 18.15 -29.94
CA ARG A 399 -9.46 18.25 -28.68
C ARG A 399 -10.89 17.75 -28.87
N GLU A 400 -11.51 18.03 -30.03
CA GLU A 400 -12.84 17.49 -30.35
C GLU A 400 -12.84 15.98 -30.54
N ILE A 401 -11.85 15.42 -31.23
CA ILE A 401 -11.67 13.98 -31.39
C ILE A 401 -11.46 13.32 -30.01
N LEU A 402 -10.58 13.87 -29.16
CA LEU A 402 -10.32 13.36 -27.82
C LEU A 402 -11.58 13.40 -26.94
N ARG A 403 -12.37 14.47 -27.02
CA ARG A 403 -13.66 14.56 -26.31
C ARG A 403 -14.67 13.52 -26.81
N HIS A 404 -14.72 13.27 -28.13
CA HIS A 404 -15.57 12.23 -28.70
C HIS A 404 -15.13 10.83 -28.24
N GLN A 405 -13.84 10.56 -28.25
CA GLN A 405 -13.29 9.28 -27.77
C GLN A 405 -13.53 9.09 -26.26
N GLU A 406 -13.41 10.14 -25.47
CA GLU A 406 -13.68 10.10 -24.03
C GLU A 406 -15.17 9.85 -23.74
N ARG A 407 -16.08 10.47 -24.51
CA ARG A 407 -17.52 10.20 -24.41
C ARG A 407 -17.84 8.76 -24.78
N ALA A 408 -17.33 8.27 -25.92
CA ALA A 408 -17.51 6.90 -26.35
C ALA A 408 -16.97 5.88 -25.32
N ARG A 409 -15.84 6.18 -24.70
CA ARG A 409 -15.26 5.34 -23.62
C ARG A 409 -16.13 5.36 -22.36
N LYS A 410 -16.68 6.51 -21.98
CA LYS A 410 -17.62 6.61 -20.84
C LYS A 410 -18.91 5.84 -21.10
N ASP A 411 -19.44 5.92 -22.34
CA ASP A 411 -20.65 5.20 -22.73
C ASP A 411 -20.40 3.67 -22.80
N ALA A 412 -19.25 3.25 -23.31
CA ALA A 412 -18.84 1.86 -23.28
C ALA A 412 -18.70 1.34 -21.83
N GLN A 413 -18.09 2.11 -20.94
CA GLN A 413 -17.96 1.76 -19.53
C GLN A 413 -19.34 1.66 -18.84
N ARG A 414 -20.25 2.59 -19.12
CA ARG A 414 -21.63 2.52 -18.61
C ARG A 414 -22.34 1.23 -19.04
N LYS A 415 -22.21 0.83 -20.31
CA LYS A 415 -22.78 -0.44 -20.79
C LYS A 415 -22.21 -1.65 -20.09
N VAL A 416 -20.90 -1.65 -19.80
CA VAL A 416 -20.25 -2.72 -19.03
C VAL A 416 -20.79 -2.75 -17.60
N ASP A 417 -20.88 -1.59 -16.95
CA ASP A 417 -21.39 -1.50 -15.57
C ASP A 417 -22.87 -1.92 -15.48
N GLU A 418 -23.71 -1.59 -16.48
CA GLU A 418 -25.10 -2.03 -16.58
C GLU A 418 -25.21 -3.55 -16.81
N ALA A 419 -24.37 -4.10 -17.69
CA ALA A 419 -24.32 -5.54 -17.92
C ALA A 419 -23.88 -6.31 -16.64
N GLU A 420 -22.89 -5.77 -15.92
CA GLU A 420 -22.45 -6.37 -14.65
C GLU A 420 -23.54 -6.30 -13.56
N ARG A 421 -24.30 -5.21 -13.48
CA ARG A 421 -25.46 -5.09 -12.57
C ARG A 421 -26.55 -6.08 -12.92
N SER A 422 -26.87 -6.24 -14.23
CA SER A 422 -27.88 -7.19 -14.69
C SER A 422 -27.47 -8.64 -14.44
N ALA A 423 -26.19 -8.97 -14.63
CA ALA A 423 -25.65 -10.29 -14.34
C ALA A 423 -25.71 -10.61 -12.82
N LYS A 424 -25.34 -9.65 -11.95
CA LYS A 424 -25.48 -9.81 -10.50
C LYS A 424 -26.94 -9.97 -10.05
N ALA A 425 -27.86 -9.26 -10.70
CA ALA A 425 -29.30 -9.42 -10.43
C ALA A 425 -29.83 -10.78 -10.86
N ALA A 426 -29.36 -11.30 -12.01
CA ALA A 426 -29.69 -12.64 -12.48
C ALA A 426 -29.15 -13.73 -11.53
N ASP A 427 -27.91 -13.61 -11.08
CA ASP A 427 -27.30 -14.55 -10.11
C ASP A 427 -28.06 -14.58 -8.77
N ARG A 428 -28.49 -13.40 -8.28
CA ARG A 428 -29.35 -13.35 -7.07
C ARG A 428 -30.68 -14.06 -7.28
N ARG A 429 -31.35 -13.85 -8.43
CA ARG A 429 -32.61 -14.53 -8.74
C ARG A 429 -32.43 -16.04 -8.85
N ALA A 430 -31.31 -16.50 -9.43
CA ALA A 430 -30.99 -17.92 -9.52
C ALA A 430 -30.79 -18.54 -8.11
N ARG A 431 -30.06 -17.89 -7.22
CA ARG A 431 -29.88 -18.33 -5.82
C ARG A 431 -31.18 -18.38 -5.05
N ASP A 432 -32.03 -17.36 -5.22
CA ASP A 432 -33.36 -17.32 -4.57
C ASP A 432 -34.25 -18.44 -5.09
N ALA A 433 -34.20 -18.76 -6.39
CA ALA A 433 -34.92 -19.87 -6.97
C ALA A 433 -34.42 -21.23 -6.44
N GLU A 434 -33.11 -21.41 -6.31
CA GLU A 434 -32.50 -22.61 -5.73
C GLU A 434 -32.91 -22.82 -4.26
N LEU A 435 -32.92 -21.74 -3.47
CA LEU A 435 -33.38 -21.80 -2.08
C LEU A 435 -34.85 -22.20 -1.98
N ARG A 436 -35.71 -21.63 -2.84
CA ARG A 436 -37.15 -22.01 -2.90
C ARG A 436 -37.34 -23.46 -3.31
N ALA A 437 -36.53 -23.96 -4.27
CA ALA A 437 -36.57 -25.35 -4.67
C ALA A 437 -36.17 -26.29 -3.54
N LYS A 438 -35.11 -25.98 -2.79
CA LYS A 438 -34.70 -26.76 -1.61
C LYS A 438 -35.76 -26.75 -0.50
N ASP A 439 -36.40 -25.61 -0.27
CA ASP A 439 -37.52 -25.53 0.68
C ASP A 439 -38.74 -26.34 0.24
N ALA A 440 -39.07 -26.34 -1.06
CA ALA A 440 -40.15 -27.15 -1.61
C ALA A 440 -39.85 -28.65 -1.48
N GLU A 441 -38.60 -29.07 -1.77
CA GLU A 441 -38.17 -30.46 -1.60
C GLU A 441 -38.25 -30.92 -0.13
N LYS A 442 -37.83 -30.05 0.81
CA LYS A 442 -37.95 -30.34 2.24
C LYS A 442 -39.39 -30.52 2.68
N ARG A 443 -40.29 -29.61 2.22
CA ARG A 443 -41.73 -29.72 2.51
C ARG A 443 -42.35 -31.00 1.90
N ALA A 444 -41.94 -31.40 0.70
CA ALA A 444 -42.37 -32.64 0.08
C ALA A 444 -41.92 -33.87 0.90
N LYS A 445 -40.66 -33.92 1.36
CA LYS A 445 -40.15 -34.99 2.23
C LYS A 445 -40.88 -35.04 3.57
N ASP A 446 -41.20 -33.88 4.17
CA ASP A 446 -41.95 -33.82 5.42
C ASP A 446 -43.43 -34.27 5.23
N ALA A 447 -44.03 -33.91 4.10
CA ALA A 447 -45.37 -34.38 3.74
C ALA A 447 -45.41 -35.92 3.51
N GLU A 448 -44.41 -36.48 2.83
CA GLU A 448 -44.26 -37.92 2.65
C GLU A 448 -44.10 -38.67 3.98
N LYS A 449 -43.23 -38.14 4.90
CA LYS A 449 -43.11 -38.70 6.26
C LYS A 449 -44.45 -38.70 7.02
N ARG A 450 -45.19 -37.57 6.92
CA ARG A 450 -46.52 -37.45 7.57
C ARG A 450 -47.53 -38.45 6.95
N ALA A 451 -47.51 -38.60 5.63
CA ALA A 451 -48.37 -39.55 4.94
C ALA A 451 -48.04 -41.02 5.31
N LYS A 452 -46.74 -41.35 5.46
CA LYS A 452 -46.30 -42.66 5.92
C LYS A 452 -46.73 -42.93 7.36
N ALA A 453 -46.52 -41.97 8.26
CA ALA A 453 -46.96 -42.05 9.65
C ALA A 453 -48.51 -42.16 9.80
N ALA A 454 -49.27 -41.46 8.92
CA ALA A 454 -50.73 -41.56 8.88
C ALA A 454 -51.17 -42.96 8.41
N LYS A 455 -50.51 -43.56 7.37
CA LYS A 455 -50.77 -44.92 6.96
C LYS A 455 -50.46 -45.95 8.04
N GLU A 456 -49.37 -45.79 8.74
CA GLU A 456 -49.00 -46.66 9.89
C GLU A 456 -50.03 -46.57 11.03
N LYS A 457 -50.48 -45.33 11.38
CA LYS A 457 -51.58 -45.15 12.36
C LYS A 457 -52.89 -45.75 11.88
N ALA A 458 -53.23 -45.60 10.62
CA ALA A 458 -54.45 -46.20 10.06
C ALA A 458 -54.38 -47.75 10.04
N ALA A 459 -53.21 -48.33 9.72
CA ALA A 459 -52.98 -49.76 9.81
C ALA A 459 -53.08 -50.26 11.29
N ALA A 460 -52.48 -49.55 12.23
CA ALA A 460 -52.59 -49.86 13.66
C ALA A 460 -54.04 -49.74 14.17
N ALA A 461 -54.80 -48.74 13.70
CA ALA A 461 -56.20 -48.59 14.04
C ALA A 461 -57.07 -49.71 13.44
N SER A 462 -56.76 -50.18 12.23
CA SER A 462 -57.46 -51.32 11.62
C SER A 462 -57.19 -52.63 12.34
N VAL A 463 -55.97 -52.86 12.85
CA VAL A 463 -55.63 -54.03 13.66
C VAL A 463 -56.32 -53.95 15.01
N ASN A 464 -56.38 -52.77 15.68
CA ASN A 464 -57.13 -52.62 16.90
C ASN A 464 -58.64 -52.77 16.71
N ALA A 465 -59.18 -52.29 15.60
CA ALA A 465 -60.59 -52.51 15.25
C ALA A 465 -60.92 -53.99 15.00
N LYS A 466 -59.95 -54.75 14.41
CA LYS A 466 -60.07 -56.18 14.23
C LYS A 466 -60.04 -56.92 15.58
N HIS A 467 -59.15 -56.58 16.47
CA HIS A 467 -59.07 -57.10 17.85
C HIS A 467 -60.30 -56.73 18.70
N LEU A 468 -60.90 -55.54 18.52
CA LEU A 468 -62.15 -55.17 19.18
C LEU A 468 -63.35 -55.99 18.63
N ARG A 469 -63.38 -56.25 17.32
CA ARG A 469 -64.44 -57.10 16.72
C ARG A 469 -64.31 -58.58 17.14
N GLU A 470 -63.11 -59.07 17.33
CA GLU A 470 -62.85 -60.41 17.85
C GLU A 470 -63.28 -60.49 19.35
N ARG A 471 -63.00 -59.50 20.15
CA ARG A 471 -63.46 -59.40 21.57
C ARG A 471 -64.96 -59.25 21.71
N THR A 472 -65.63 -58.60 20.74
CA THR A 472 -67.12 -58.42 20.77
C THR A 472 -67.85 -59.64 20.18
N ALA A 473 -67.15 -60.52 19.46
CA ALA A 473 -67.71 -61.80 19.00
C ALA A 473 -67.73 -62.85 20.15
N ASP A 474 -66.74 -62.80 21.04
CA ASP A 474 -66.66 -63.72 22.20
C ASP A 474 -67.63 -63.38 23.32
N THR A 475 -68.12 -62.15 23.37
CA THR A 475 -69.13 -61.69 24.39
C THR A 475 -70.60 -61.79 23.94
N ARG A 476 -70.90 -62.33 22.71
CA ARG A 476 -72.26 -62.52 22.19
C ARG A 476 -72.79 -63.96 22.35
N GLY A 477 -72.07 -64.82 23.10
CA GLY A 477 -72.43 -66.19 23.44
C GLY A 477 -73.29 -66.32 24.71
N GLU A 478 -73.34 -65.35 25.56
CA GLU A 478 -74.14 -65.40 26.81
C GLU A 478 -74.95 -64.11 26.96
N LYS A 479 -76.15 -64.15 26.61
CA LYS A 479 -77.37 -63.60 27.14
C LYS A 479 -78.41 -63.35 26.05
N LYS A 480 -79.15 -64.40 25.72
CA LYS A 480 -80.55 -64.35 25.34
C LYS A 480 -81.29 -64.53 26.65
N ALA A 481 -81.97 -63.49 27.12
CA ALA A 481 -83.22 -63.57 27.81
C ALA A 481 -83.61 -62.16 28.41
N ALA A 482 -84.86 -61.85 28.17
CA ALA A 482 -85.70 -60.83 28.85
C ALA A 482 -85.48 -59.37 28.37
N ASP A 483 -86.32 -58.78 27.77
CA ASP A 483 -87.73 -58.56 27.64
C ASP A 483 -88.04 -57.04 27.77
N SER A 484 -88.94 -56.61 26.84
CA SER A 484 -89.91 -55.51 26.93
C SER A 484 -89.51 -54.05 27.09
N ALA A 485 -89.66 -53.34 26.02
CA ALA A 485 -90.37 -52.08 25.74
C ALA A 485 -90.89 -51.17 26.92
N PRO A 486 -91.39 -49.96 26.68
CA PRO A 486 -91.08 -48.91 25.65
C PRO A 486 -91.11 -47.45 26.26
N LYS A 487 -91.04 -46.46 25.35
CA LYS A 487 -91.51 -45.04 25.51
C LYS A 487 -90.49 -44.06 26.13
N ASP A 488 -90.38 -42.83 25.80
CA ASP A 488 -91.02 -41.90 24.86
C ASP A 488 -90.30 -40.53 24.99
N THR A 489 -90.39 -39.74 23.91
CA THR A 489 -90.32 -38.27 23.91
C THR A 489 -89.00 -37.56 24.29
N GLY A 490 -88.59 -36.69 23.55
CA GLY A 490 -88.95 -35.46 22.92
C GLY A 490 -87.78 -34.65 22.53
N VAL A 491 -87.72 -34.24 21.32
CA VAL A 491 -87.89 -32.88 20.78
C VAL A 491 -86.95 -31.82 21.42
N THR A 492 -86.13 -31.25 20.66
CA THR A 492 -86.09 -29.95 19.99
C THR A 492 -84.68 -29.60 19.57
N LYS A 493 -84.43 -29.44 18.28
CA LYS A 493 -84.31 -28.20 17.52
C LYS A 493 -83.52 -27.09 18.26
N THR A 494 -82.44 -26.58 17.68
CA THR A 494 -82.45 -25.52 16.68
C THR A 494 -81.04 -25.04 16.35
N ASN A 495 -80.78 -24.84 15.09
CA ASN A 495 -80.28 -23.70 14.34
C ASN A 495 -78.82 -23.26 14.62
N ALA A 496 -78.04 -23.31 13.63
CA ALA A 496 -77.92 -22.52 12.39
C ALA A 496 -77.34 -21.12 12.57
N LYS A 497 -76.31 -20.86 11.88
CA LYS A 497 -75.96 -19.73 10.98
C LYS A 497 -74.45 -19.52 10.99
N LYS A 498 -73.78 -19.72 9.88
CA LYS A 498 -73.65 -18.90 8.66
C LYS A 498 -72.91 -17.59 8.87
N THR A 499 -71.99 -17.44 7.96
CA THR A 499 -71.49 -16.22 7.28
C THR A 499 -70.20 -15.68 7.87
N GLY A 500 -69.25 -15.28 7.14
CA GLY A 500 -69.14 -15.00 5.72
C GLY A 500 -67.83 -14.27 5.48
N ASP A 501 -67.27 -14.54 4.38
CA ASP A 501 -66.55 -13.66 3.46
C ASP A 501 -66.25 -12.23 3.88
N LYS A 502 -64.99 -11.84 3.62
CA LYS A 502 -64.66 -10.70 2.76
C LYS A 502 -63.18 -10.43 2.63
N LYS A 503 -62.61 -10.65 1.46
CA LYS A 503 -61.68 -9.73 0.78
C LYS A 503 -62.50 -8.52 0.28
N PRO A 504 -61.97 -7.39 -0.23
CA PRO A 504 -60.62 -7.05 -0.68
C PRO A 504 -60.22 -5.55 -0.56
N ALA A 505 -59.18 -5.19 -1.28
CA ALA A 505 -58.85 -3.91 -1.97
C ALA A 505 -57.90 -2.91 -1.29
N LYS A 506 -56.74 -2.71 -1.91
CA LYS A 506 -56.30 -1.62 -2.85
C LYS A 506 -56.47 -0.18 -2.34
N LYS A 507 -55.34 0.53 -2.32
CA LYS A 507 -54.97 1.81 -3.03
C LYS A 507 -53.80 2.45 -2.29
N SER A 508 -52.68 2.73 -2.92
CA SER A 508 -52.33 3.74 -3.91
C SER A 508 -52.07 5.12 -3.31
N LYS A 509 -50.93 5.66 -3.78
CA LYS A 509 -50.51 7.06 -3.96
C LYS A 509 -49.57 7.60 -2.88
N SER A 510 -48.34 7.90 -3.27
CA SER A 510 -47.84 9.08 -4.02
C SER A 510 -47.42 10.22 -3.11
N GLY A 511 -46.25 10.73 -3.38
CA GLY A 511 -45.93 12.13 -3.19
C GLY A 511 -44.53 12.33 -2.64
N LYS A 512 -43.59 12.60 -3.48
CA LYS A 512 -42.88 13.86 -3.72
C LYS A 512 -42.30 14.58 -2.47
N GLY A 513 -41.02 14.78 -2.56
CA GLY A 513 -40.41 16.10 -2.55
C GLY A 513 -39.48 16.36 -1.38
N ALA A 514 -38.27 16.39 -1.60
CA ALA A 514 -37.28 17.48 -1.59
C ALA A 514 -35.90 16.88 -1.73
#